data_58f6d3e4bafb6e0a30205b480bda1314
#
_entry.id   58f6d3e4bafb6e0a30205b480bda1314
#
_cell.length_a   1.000
_cell.length_b   1.000
_cell.length_c   1.000
_cell.angle_alpha   90.00
_cell.angle_beta   90.00
_cell.angle_gamma   90.00
#
_symmetry.space_group_name_H-M   'P 1'
#
loop_
_entity.id
_entity.type
_entity.pdbx_description
1 polymer ?
#
loop_
_entity_poly.entity_id
_entity_poly.type
_entity_poly.pdbx_seq_one_letter_code
_entity_poly.pdbx_strand_id
1 'polypeptide(L)'
;VVVKWFSLPISVLNTTQRNPVAIKRVAYIEQTMADGYRGLIGAVPYAFRRSSSRLFKLYVVIGTLAAVGIAVVVLSGLVVLLGETAESPGGALTLSRSLYVLIGLFLAGPLLAPTLYVARRHRRSIEVSDRYDSMLAVTGFVFLFSLYVGLVITVQPVQQEVVTGVHAPIIGFLYALPQVAGVVPPTIAGIVIYIAHKTLST
;
A
#
# COMPACT_ATOMS: atom_id res chain seq x y z
N VAL A 1 15.91 -20.04 -14.81
CA VAL A 1 16.80 -19.06 -15.42
C VAL A 1 18.03 -18.95 -14.54
N VAL A 2 19.15 -19.50 -15.03
CA VAL A 2 20.44 -19.63 -14.34
C VAL A 2 21.06 -18.26 -14.24
N VAL A 3 21.28 -17.75 -13.02
CA VAL A 3 22.05 -16.55 -12.75
C VAL A 3 23.51 -16.85 -13.10
N LYS A 4 23.96 -16.32 -14.23
CA LYS A 4 25.35 -16.40 -14.69
C LYS A 4 26.21 -15.58 -13.72
N TRP A 5 26.95 -16.23 -12.87
CA TRP A 5 27.98 -15.62 -12.03
C TRP A 5 29.04 -14.99 -12.93
N PHE A 6 29.11 -13.68 -12.91
CA PHE A 6 30.14 -12.91 -13.57
C PHE A 6 31.44 -13.14 -12.80
N SER A 7 32.27 -14.05 -13.27
CA SER A 7 33.64 -14.25 -12.78
C SER A 7 34.46 -13.03 -13.16
N LEU A 8 34.65 -12.13 -12.23
CA LEU A 8 35.62 -11.04 -12.37
C LEU A 8 37.02 -11.64 -12.52
N PRO A 9 37.82 -11.18 -13.47
CA PRO A 9 39.19 -11.67 -13.67
C PRO A 9 40.02 -11.42 -12.41
N ILE A 10 40.81 -12.42 -12.02
CA ILE A 10 41.66 -12.43 -10.82
C ILE A 10 42.59 -11.19 -10.72
N SER A 11 42.92 -10.58 -11.86
CA SER A 11 43.69 -9.33 -11.92
C SER A 11 43.00 -8.14 -11.28
N VAL A 12 41.67 -8.08 -11.30
CA VAL A 12 40.89 -6.98 -10.68
C VAL A 12 40.88 -7.12 -9.16
N LEU A 13 40.83 -8.35 -8.63
CA LEU A 13 40.87 -8.62 -7.19
C LEU A 13 42.23 -8.19 -6.57
N ASN A 14 43.31 -8.39 -7.30
CA ASN A 14 44.66 -8.07 -6.81
C ASN A 14 44.95 -6.56 -6.75
N THR A 15 44.30 -5.78 -7.64
CA THR A 15 44.45 -4.30 -7.65
C THR A 15 43.60 -3.64 -6.56
N THR A 16 42.44 -4.23 -6.24
CA THR A 16 41.53 -3.72 -5.22
C THR A 16 42.10 -3.87 -3.81
N GLN A 17 42.90 -4.93 -3.55
CA GLN A 17 43.52 -5.20 -2.25
C GLN A 17 44.61 -4.20 -1.86
N ARG A 18 45.19 -3.46 -2.81
CA ARG A 18 46.27 -2.46 -2.56
C ARG A 18 45.73 -1.03 -2.37
N ASN A 19 44.46 -0.76 -2.63
CA ASN A 19 43.95 0.60 -2.53
C ASN A 19 42.85 0.69 -1.43
N PRO A 20 43.15 1.27 -0.25
CA PRO A 20 42.19 1.38 0.85
C PRO A 20 40.93 2.20 0.48
N VAL A 21 41.05 3.09 -0.51
CA VAL A 21 39.92 3.87 -1.00
C VAL A 21 38.96 2.99 -1.84
N ALA A 22 39.52 2.04 -2.62
CA ALA A 22 38.72 1.09 -3.39
C ALA A 22 37.98 0.10 -2.48
N ILE A 23 38.63 -0.39 -1.42
CA ILE A 23 37.99 -1.25 -0.41
C ILE A 23 36.84 -0.51 0.29
N LYS A 24 37.05 0.74 0.71
CA LYS A 24 36.00 1.56 1.31
C LYS A 24 34.84 1.82 0.35
N ARG A 25 35.09 2.03 -0.95
CA ARG A 25 34.06 2.19 -1.96
C ARG A 25 33.26 0.91 -2.19
N VAL A 26 33.92 -0.23 -2.28
CA VAL A 26 33.25 -1.52 -2.44
C VAL A 26 32.40 -1.84 -1.21
N ALA A 27 32.96 -1.69 0.00
CA ALA A 27 32.19 -1.87 1.24
C ALA A 27 31.01 -0.89 1.35
N TYR A 28 31.18 0.36 0.95
CA TYR A 28 30.10 1.35 0.90
C TYR A 28 29.01 0.95 -0.12
N ILE A 29 29.38 0.45 -1.30
CA ILE A 29 28.45 -0.02 -2.33
C ILE A 29 27.71 -1.29 -1.84
N GLU A 30 28.42 -2.24 -1.23
CA GLU A 30 27.79 -3.44 -0.64
C GLU A 30 26.84 -3.08 0.49
N GLN A 31 27.21 -2.16 1.36
CA GLN A 31 26.38 -1.67 2.46
C GLN A 31 25.13 -0.94 1.91
N THR A 32 25.29 -0.12 0.88
CA THR A 32 24.19 0.59 0.22
C THR A 32 23.26 -0.38 -0.52
N MET A 33 23.79 -1.47 -1.07
CA MET A 33 22.98 -2.53 -1.69
C MET A 33 22.28 -3.43 -0.66
N ALA A 34 22.92 -3.66 0.50
CA ALA A 34 22.32 -4.44 1.60
C ALA A 34 21.20 -3.68 2.33
N ASP A 35 21.30 -2.35 2.42
CA ASP A 35 20.28 -1.49 3.03
C ASP A 35 19.06 -1.23 2.13
N GLY A 36 19.08 -1.67 0.89
CA GLY A 36 17.96 -1.55 -0.05
C GLY A 36 16.89 -2.62 0.21
N TYR A 37 15.66 -2.21 0.56
CA TYR A 37 14.55 -3.15 0.63
C TYR A 37 14.28 -3.80 -0.73
N ARG A 38 13.95 -5.11 -0.72
CA ARG A 38 13.53 -5.86 -1.90
C ARG A 38 12.01 -5.95 -1.94
N GLY A 39 11.40 -5.30 -2.92
CA GLY A 39 9.95 -5.37 -3.18
C GLY A 39 9.08 -4.72 -2.12
N LEU A 40 7.77 -5.03 -2.19
CA LEU A 40 6.73 -4.44 -1.34
C LEU A 40 6.92 -4.79 0.14
N ILE A 41 7.22 -6.06 0.43
CA ILE A 41 7.34 -6.59 1.80
C ILE A 41 8.51 -5.91 2.53
N GLY A 42 9.63 -5.68 1.85
CA GLY A 42 10.79 -5.01 2.44
C GLY A 42 10.59 -3.50 2.64
N ALA A 43 9.69 -2.86 1.89
CA ALA A 43 9.43 -1.43 1.98
C ALA A 43 8.79 -1.04 3.32
N VAL A 44 7.91 -1.88 3.86
CA VAL A 44 7.18 -1.62 5.12
C VAL A 44 8.14 -1.48 6.32
N PRO A 45 8.98 -2.49 6.66
CA PRO A 45 9.91 -2.37 7.78
C PRO A 45 10.97 -1.28 7.52
N TYR A 46 11.37 -1.05 6.28
CA TYR A 46 12.30 0.01 5.92
C TYR A 46 11.72 1.40 6.23
N ALA A 47 10.50 1.69 5.77
CA ALA A 47 9.80 2.95 6.04
C ALA A 47 9.59 3.17 7.54
N PHE A 48 9.19 2.12 8.27
CA PHE A 48 8.98 2.18 9.71
C PHE A 48 10.26 2.55 10.48
N ARG A 49 11.41 1.97 10.10
CA ARG A 49 12.70 2.22 10.77
C ARG A 49 13.29 3.59 10.42
N ARG A 50 13.10 4.04 9.18
CA ARG A 50 13.71 5.28 8.68
C ARG A 50 12.94 6.54 9.05
N SER A 51 11.63 6.47 9.19
CA SER A 51 10.83 7.62 9.61
C SER A 51 10.99 7.90 11.11
N SER A 52 11.16 9.17 11.47
CA SER A 52 11.14 9.66 12.85
C SER A 52 9.73 10.01 13.33
N SER A 53 8.77 10.17 12.41
CA SER A 53 7.38 10.53 12.72
C SER A 53 6.64 9.38 13.43
N ARG A 54 6.18 9.63 14.67
CA ARG A 54 5.34 8.68 15.44
C ARG A 54 4.01 8.39 14.76
N LEU A 55 3.39 9.44 14.19
CA LEU A 55 2.13 9.30 13.47
C LEU A 55 2.27 8.39 12.25
N PHE A 56 3.36 8.55 11.51
CA PHE A 56 3.64 7.69 10.36
C PHE A 56 3.89 6.23 10.76
N LYS A 57 4.64 6.00 11.85
CA LYS A 57 4.85 4.64 12.38
C LYS A 57 3.54 3.96 12.76
N LEU A 58 2.64 4.70 13.42
CA LEU A 58 1.30 4.20 13.75
C LEU A 58 0.52 3.85 12.47
N TYR A 59 0.56 4.73 11.47
CA TYR A 59 -0.08 4.48 10.19
C TYR A 59 0.48 3.23 9.50
N VAL A 60 1.80 3.05 9.47
CA VAL A 60 2.42 1.87 8.84
C VAL A 60 1.90 0.58 9.45
N VAL A 61 1.75 0.52 10.78
CA VAL A 61 1.22 -0.67 11.46
C VAL A 61 -0.26 -0.89 11.11
N ILE A 62 -1.09 0.14 11.31
CA ILE A 62 -2.55 0.03 11.08
C ILE A 62 -2.84 -0.18 9.60
N GLY A 63 -2.20 0.59 8.71
CA GLY A 63 -2.39 0.51 7.27
C GLY A 63 -1.94 -0.84 6.69
N THR A 64 -0.82 -1.39 7.19
CA THR A 64 -0.36 -2.72 6.77
C THR A 64 -1.30 -3.81 7.26
N LEU A 65 -1.76 -3.73 8.52
CA LEU A 65 -2.71 -4.69 9.06
C LEU A 65 -4.04 -4.66 8.29
N ALA A 66 -4.55 -3.47 8.00
CA ALA A 66 -5.75 -3.30 7.19
C ALA A 66 -5.56 -3.82 5.76
N ALA A 67 -4.41 -3.57 5.12
CA ALA A 67 -4.11 -4.09 3.79
C ALA A 67 -4.05 -5.62 3.77
N VAL A 68 -3.45 -6.25 4.79
CA VAL A 68 -3.44 -7.71 4.95
C VAL A 68 -4.85 -8.23 5.16
N GLY A 69 -5.65 -7.59 6.01
CA GLY A 69 -7.06 -7.95 6.23
C GLY A 69 -7.87 -7.91 4.93
N ILE A 70 -7.75 -6.82 4.16
CA ILE A 70 -8.40 -6.69 2.83
C ILE A 70 -7.91 -7.81 1.89
N ALA A 71 -6.61 -8.08 1.85
CA ALA A 71 -6.07 -9.14 0.99
C ALA A 71 -6.64 -10.51 1.37
N VAL A 72 -6.75 -10.83 2.66
CA VAL A 72 -7.36 -12.09 3.13
C VAL A 72 -8.82 -12.18 2.70
N VAL A 73 -9.62 -11.13 2.90
CA VAL A 73 -11.03 -11.10 2.50
C VAL A 73 -11.18 -11.25 0.98
N VAL A 74 -10.37 -10.52 0.20
CA VAL A 74 -10.40 -10.62 -1.27
C VAL A 74 -9.98 -12.00 -1.75
N LEU A 75 -8.93 -12.59 -1.19
CA LEU A 75 -8.49 -13.94 -1.56
C LEU A 75 -9.54 -15.00 -1.18
N SER A 76 -10.14 -14.90 0.00
CA SER A 76 -11.21 -15.82 0.41
C SER A 76 -12.43 -15.71 -0.49
N GLY A 77 -12.87 -14.49 -0.82
CA GLY A 77 -13.96 -14.28 -1.74
C GLY A 77 -13.65 -14.75 -3.17
N LEU A 78 -12.40 -14.63 -3.61
CA LEU A 78 -11.96 -15.16 -4.91
C LEU A 78 -12.03 -16.69 -4.94
N VAL A 79 -11.65 -17.37 -3.85
CA VAL A 79 -11.75 -18.83 -3.74
C VAL A 79 -13.20 -19.29 -3.84
N VAL A 80 -14.12 -18.61 -3.13
CA VAL A 80 -15.57 -18.91 -3.22
C VAL A 80 -16.08 -18.69 -4.65
N LEU A 81 -15.74 -17.54 -5.24
CA LEU A 81 -16.14 -17.21 -6.62
C LEU A 81 -15.64 -18.24 -7.63
N LEU A 82 -14.41 -18.73 -7.48
CA LEU A 82 -13.85 -19.78 -8.33
C LEU A 82 -14.58 -21.09 -8.15
N GLY A 83 -14.94 -21.46 -6.91
CA GLY A 83 -15.69 -22.69 -6.61
C GLY A 83 -17.10 -22.65 -7.24
N GLU A 84 -17.84 -21.58 -7.03
CA GLU A 84 -19.19 -21.43 -7.58
C GLU A 84 -19.25 -21.34 -9.12
N THR A 85 -18.15 -20.93 -9.74
CA THR A 85 -18.08 -20.73 -11.19
C THR A 85 -17.25 -21.78 -11.92
N ALA A 86 -16.83 -22.85 -11.26
CA ALA A 86 -15.93 -23.86 -11.82
C ALA A 86 -16.54 -24.60 -13.04
N GLU A 87 -17.84 -24.87 -12.99
CA GLU A 87 -18.56 -25.63 -14.03
C GLU A 87 -19.19 -24.74 -15.13
N SER A 88 -19.05 -23.42 -15.03
CA SER A 88 -19.69 -22.51 -15.97
C SER A 88 -18.79 -22.15 -17.14
N PRO A 89 -19.27 -22.18 -18.40
CA PRO A 89 -18.48 -21.82 -19.59
C PRO A 89 -18.05 -20.36 -19.56
N GLY A 90 -16.75 -20.17 -19.85
CA GLY A 90 -15.92 -19.02 -19.39
C GLY A 90 -16.16 -17.69 -20.03
N GLY A 91 -16.44 -16.91 -20.49
CA GLY A 91 -16.39 -15.49 -20.99
C GLY A 91 -16.70 -14.45 -19.92
N ALA A 92 -17.98 -14.30 -19.55
CA ALA A 92 -18.43 -13.32 -18.55
C ALA A 92 -17.84 -13.56 -17.15
N LEU A 93 -17.62 -14.82 -16.78
CA LEU A 93 -17.03 -15.20 -15.49
C LEU A 93 -15.55 -14.84 -15.37
N THR A 94 -14.81 -14.88 -16.46
CA THR A 94 -13.41 -14.42 -16.49
C THR A 94 -13.34 -12.92 -16.23
N LEU A 95 -14.26 -12.15 -16.79
CA LEU A 95 -14.37 -10.71 -16.56
C LEU A 95 -14.69 -10.41 -15.08
N SER A 96 -15.67 -11.12 -14.51
CA SER A 96 -16.07 -10.96 -13.09
C SER A 96 -14.90 -11.29 -12.14
N ARG A 97 -14.16 -12.37 -12.40
CA ARG A 97 -12.97 -12.75 -11.64
C ARG A 97 -11.88 -11.68 -11.72
N SER A 98 -11.62 -11.16 -12.91
CA SER A 98 -10.63 -10.10 -13.14
C SER A 98 -11.05 -8.79 -12.46
N LEU A 99 -12.32 -8.43 -12.54
CA LEU A 99 -12.86 -7.25 -11.88
C LEU A 99 -12.75 -7.35 -10.35
N TYR A 100 -13.01 -8.53 -9.80
CA TYR A 100 -12.88 -8.77 -8.35
C TYR A 100 -11.45 -8.55 -7.85
N VAL A 101 -10.45 -9.06 -8.57
CA VAL A 101 -9.03 -8.83 -8.27
C VAL A 101 -8.68 -7.35 -8.42
N LEU A 102 -9.18 -6.68 -9.45
CA LEU A 102 -8.95 -5.26 -9.68
C LEU A 102 -9.52 -4.40 -8.54
N ILE A 103 -10.72 -4.72 -8.04
CA ILE A 103 -11.32 -4.05 -6.87
C ILE A 103 -10.44 -4.24 -5.64
N GLY A 104 -9.98 -5.47 -5.38
CA GLY A 104 -9.05 -5.73 -4.26
C GLY A 104 -7.77 -4.91 -4.35
N LEU A 105 -7.19 -4.80 -5.55
CA LEU A 105 -6.00 -3.97 -5.78
C LEU A 105 -6.30 -2.47 -5.62
N PHE A 106 -7.47 -2.01 -6.06
CA PHE A 106 -7.92 -0.63 -5.88
C PHE A 106 -8.10 -0.26 -4.41
N LEU A 107 -8.51 -1.19 -3.57
CA LEU A 107 -8.63 -0.98 -2.12
C LEU A 107 -7.26 -1.03 -1.41
N ALA A 108 -6.45 -2.03 -1.71
CA ALA A 108 -5.16 -2.23 -1.05
C ALA A 108 -4.07 -1.26 -1.53
N GLY A 109 -4.08 -0.87 -2.81
CA GLY A 109 -3.06 -0.02 -3.42
C GLY A 109 -2.89 1.33 -2.73
N PRO A 110 -3.93 2.18 -2.65
CA PRO A 110 -3.85 3.48 -1.98
C PRO A 110 -3.52 3.36 -0.49
N LEU A 111 -3.93 2.26 0.16
CA LEU A 111 -3.62 2.00 1.56
C LEU A 111 -2.13 1.80 1.81
N LEU A 112 -1.43 1.16 0.88
CA LEU A 112 0.01 0.98 0.96
C LEU A 112 0.81 2.15 0.37
N ALA A 113 0.18 3.01 -0.43
CA ALA A 113 0.84 4.10 -1.15
C ALA A 113 1.62 5.06 -0.24
N PRO A 114 1.10 5.57 0.89
CA PRO A 114 1.87 6.43 1.79
C PRO A 114 3.16 5.76 2.28
N THR A 115 3.08 4.50 2.68
CA THR A 115 4.25 3.72 3.13
C THR A 115 5.30 3.57 2.03
N LEU A 116 4.85 3.29 0.80
CA LEU A 116 5.74 3.13 -0.35
C LEU A 116 6.37 4.45 -0.79
N TYR A 117 5.62 5.55 -0.76
CA TYR A 117 6.15 6.87 -1.10
C TYR A 117 7.21 7.31 -0.10
N VAL A 118 6.98 7.13 1.20
CA VAL A 118 7.96 7.44 2.25
C VAL A 118 9.20 6.55 2.10
N ALA A 119 9.04 5.23 1.94
CA ALA A 119 10.16 4.31 1.71
C ALA A 119 11.01 4.72 0.51
N ARG A 120 10.35 5.06 -0.61
CA ARG A 120 11.03 5.49 -1.83
C ARG A 120 11.77 6.81 -1.66
N ARG A 121 11.17 7.78 -0.94
CA ARG A 121 11.78 9.08 -0.70
C ARG A 121 12.99 8.97 0.21
N HIS A 122 12.89 8.30 1.34
CA HIS A 122 14.01 8.04 2.25
C HIS A 122 15.17 7.28 1.60
N ARG A 123 14.90 6.48 0.56
CA ARG A 123 15.93 5.82 -0.22
C ARG A 123 16.68 6.77 -1.18
N ARG A 124 16.00 7.80 -1.68
CA ARG A 124 16.55 8.73 -2.69
C ARG A 124 17.15 9.99 -2.09
N SER A 125 16.73 10.40 -0.91
CA SER A 125 17.11 11.64 -0.26
C SER A 125 17.70 11.36 1.11
N ILE A 126 18.80 12.05 1.44
CA ILE A 126 19.48 11.92 2.73
C ILE A 126 18.67 12.62 3.84
N GLU A 127 17.99 13.71 3.50
CA GLU A 127 17.14 14.46 4.42
C GLU A 127 15.69 14.43 3.94
N VAL A 128 14.82 13.82 4.73
CA VAL A 128 13.36 13.84 4.52
C VAL A 128 12.73 14.49 5.74
N SER A 129 11.89 15.50 5.49
CA SER A 129 11.20 16.22 6.56
C SER A 129 10.15 15.33 7.24
N ASP A 130 10.12 15.32 8.58
CA ASP A 130 9.08 14.67 9.38
C ASP A 130 7.67 15.12 9.03
N ARG A 131 7.55 16.37 8.53
CA ARG A 131 6.29 16.92 8.05
C ARG A 131 5.75 16.15 6.85
N TYR A 132 6.62 15.75 5.92
CA TYR A 132 6.24 14.93 4.77
C TYR A 132 5.66 13.58 5.21
N ASP A 133 6.37 12.87 6.08
CA ASP A 133 5.95 11.56 6.58
C ASP A 133 4.60 11.66 7.33
N SER A 134 4.47 12.70 8.19
CA SER A 134 3.25 12.92 8.97
C SER A 134 2.06 13.27 8.08
N MET A 135 2.24 14.12 7.07
CA MET A 135 1.16 14.48 6.14
C MET A 135 0.70 13.27 5.31
N LEU A 136 1.65 12.44 4.83
CA LEU A 136 1.25 11.21 4.14
C LEU A 136 0.50 10.24 5.08
N ALA A 137 0.88 10.17 6.36
CA ALA A 137 0.15 9.37 7.33
C ALA A 137 -1.29 9.87 7.52
N VAL A 138 -1.48 11.20 7.65
CA VAL A 138 -2.82 11.80 7.76
C VAL A 138 -3.67 11.45 6.55
N THR A 139 -3.15 11.64 5.32
CA THR A 139 -3.92 11.28 4.11
C THR A 139 -4.23 9.79 4.03
N GLY A 140 -3.33 8.94 4.53
CA GLY A 140 -3.58 7.50 4.66
C GLY A 140 -4.68 7.16 5.66
N PHE A 141 -4.74 7.83 6.82
CA PHE A 141 -5.85 7.68 7.77
C PHE A 141 -7.17 8.20 7.21
N VAL A 142 -7.14 9.31 6.47
CA VAL A 142 -8.32 9.80 5.74
C VAL A 142 -8.82 8.77 4.75
N PHE A 143 -7.92 8.07 4.05
CA PHE A 143 -8.29 6.98 3.15
C PHE A 143 -8.92 5.80 3.91
N LEU A 144 -8.34 5.36 5.04
CA LEU A 144 -8.93 4.33 5.89
C LEU A 144 -10.36 4.69 6.34
N PHE A 145 -10.53 5.94 6.79
CA PHE A 145 -11.84 6.43 7.19
C PHE A 145 -12.83 6.46 6.01
N SER A 146 -12.36 6.88 4.83
CA SER A 146 -13.17 6.91 3.62
C SER A 146 -13.61 5.52 3.16
N LEU A 147 -12.77 4.48 3.36
CA LEU A 147 -13.16 3.09 3.13
C LEU A 147 -14.31 2.68 4.06
N TYR A 148 -14.22 3.04 5.33
CA TYR A 148 -15.31 2.76 6.29
C TYR A 148 -16.60 3.45 5.87
N VAL A 149 -16.55 4.73 5.50
CA VAL A 149 -17.72 5.47 5.00
C VAL A 149 -18.28 4.81 3.73
N GLY A 150 -17.41 4.43 2.80
CA GLY A 150 -17.80 3.71 1.58
C GLY A 150 -18.53 2.39 1.89
N LEU A 151 -18.00 1.61 2.83
CA LEU A 151 -18.62 0.37 3.28
C LEU A 151 -20.02 0.61 3.87
N VAL A 152 -20.19 1.64 4.70
CA VAL A 152 -21.51 1.99 5.27
C VAL A 152 -22.53 2.34 4.17
N ILE A 153 -22.11 3.09 3.14
CA ILE A 153 -22.99 3.44 2.00
C ILE A 153 -23.38 2.19 1.20
N THR A 154 -22.51 1.19 1.09
CA THR A 154 -22.76 -0.02 0.29
C THR A 154 -23.63 -1.06 0.99
N VAL A 155 -24.02 -0.86 2.25
CA VAL A 155 -24.90 -1.79 2.99
C VAL A 155 -26.26 -1.93 2.28
N GLN A 156 -26.63 -3.17 1.99
CA GLN A 156 -27.91 -3.45 1.33
C GLN A 156 -29.09 -3.09 2.24
N PRO A 157 -30.21 -2.59 1.71
CA PRO A 157 -31.39 -2.19 2.51
C PRO A 157 -31.91 -3.28 3.48
N VAL A 158 -31.81 -4.54 3.07
CA VAL A 158 -32.22 -5.71 3.91
C VAL A 158 -31.28 -5.91 5.11
N GLN A 159 -30.07 -5.42 5.05
CA GLN A 159 -29.04 -5.56 6.11
C GLN A 159 -28.89 -4.28 6.93
N GLN A 160 -29.64 -3.22 6.61
CA GLN A 160 -29.58 -1.96 7.35
C GLN A 160 -30.31 -2.13 8.69
N GLU A 161 -29.60 -1.88 9.77
CA GLU A 161 -30.17 -1.86 11.12
C GLU A 161 -30.74 -0.48 11.45
N VAL A 162 -31.77 -0.46 12.30
CA VAL A 162 -32.30 0.80 12.84
C VAL A 162 -31.29 1.40 13.81
N VAL A 163 -30.62 2.44 13.38
CA VAL A 163 -29.61 3.13 14.19
C VAL A 163 -30.30 4.15 15.09
N THR A 164 -30.04 4.05 16.39
CA THR A 164 -30.54 4.99 17.41
C THR A 164 -29.37 5.77 18.02
N GLY A 165 -29.65 6.98 18.51
CA GLY A 165 -28.66 7.81 19.18
C GLY A 165 -28.08 8.94 18.30
N VAL A 166 -26.99 9.55 18.75
CA VAL A 166 -26.38 10.77 18.15
C VAL A 166 -25.89 10.54 16.70
N HIS A 167 -25.57 9.29 16.35
CA HIS A 167 -25.05 8.93 15.02
C HIS A 167 -26.16 8.61 14.00
N ALA A 168 -27.42 8.45 14.47
CA ALA A 168 -28.55 8.07 13.63
C ALA A 168 -28.74 8.98 12.39
N PRO A 169 -28.69 10.31 12.48
CA PRO A 169 -28.90 11.17 11.31
C PRO A 169 -27.77 11.00 10.27
N ILE A 170 -26.54 10.80 10.70
CA ILE A 170 -25.39 10.62 9.80
C ILE A 170 -25.48 9.29 9.07
N ILE A 171 -25.73 8.21 9.80
CA ILE A 171 -25.84 6.87 9.22
C ILE A 171 -27.07 6.77 8.32
N GLY A 172 -28.20 7.35 8.76
CA GLY A 172 -29.41 7.42 7.93
C GLY A 172 -29.20 8.16 6.61
N PHE A 173 -28.43 9.25 6.63
CA PHE A 173 -28.04 9.96 5.40
C PHE A 173 -27.17 9.07 4.50
N LEU A 174 -26.19 8.35 5.06
CA LEU A 174 -25.33 7.45 4.29
C LEU A 174 -26.12 6.28 3.67
N TYR A 175 -27.10 5.75 4.38
CA TYR A 175 -27.98 4.69 3.88
C TYR A 175 -28.94 5.17 2.79
N ALA A 176 -29.28 6.46 2.77
CA ALA A 176 -30.12 7.04 1.72
C ALA A 176 -29.39 7.21 0.37
N LEU A 177 -28.04 7.11 0.37
CA LEU A 177 -27.27 7.22 -0.85
C LEU A 177 -27.35 5.94 -1.69
N PRO A 178 -27.27 6.04 -3.03
CA PRO A 178 -27.19 4.85 -3.87
C PRO A 178 -25.89 4.08 -3.57
N GLN A 179 -25.96 2.76 -3.51
CA GLN A 179 -24.82 1.89 -3.14
C GLN A 179 -23.54 2.16 -3.96
N VAL A 180 -23.71 2.50 -5.24
CA VAL A 180 -22.59 2.86 -6.14
C VAL A 180 -21.82 4.08 -5.63
N ALA A 181 -22.47 4.99 -4.90
CA ALA A 181 -21.80 6.15 -4.31
C ALA A 181 -20.76 5.79 -3.24
N GLY A 182 -20.80 4.57 -2.70
CA GLY A 182 -19.80 4.07 -1.75
C GLY A 182 -18.36 4.02 -2.30
N VAL A 183 -18.21 4.00 -3.63
CA VAL A 183 -16.87 4.06 -4.26
C VAL A 183 -16.29 5.47 -4.27
N VAL A 184 -17.11 6.52 -4.16
CA VAL A 184 -16.69 7.92 -4.29
C VAL A 184 -15.74 8.36 -3.18
N PRO A 185 -16.03 8.15 -1.87
CA PRO A 185 -15.14 8.58 -0.78
C PRO A 185 -13.73 8.01 -0.89
N PRO A 186 -13.51 6.69 -1.08
CA PRO A 186 -12.15 6.15 -1.21
C PRO A 186 -11.45 6.59 -2.49
N THR A 187 -12.18 6.82 -3.58
CA THR A 187 -11.58 7.35 -4.81
C THR A 187 -11.02 8.75 -4.59
N ILE A 188 -11.80 9.64 -4.00
CA ILE A 188 -11.36 11.00 -3.68
C ILE A 188 -10.16 10.96 -2.73
N ALA A 189 -10.23 10.16 -1.66
CA ALA A 189 -9.14 10.05 -0.70
C ALA A 189 -7.84 9.48 -1.34
N GLY A 190 -7.96 8.54 -2.26
CA GLY A 190 -6.83 8.03 -3.04
C GLY A 190 -6.15 9.10 -3.91
N ILE A 191 -6.95 9.95 -4.54
CA ILE A 191 -6.46 11.11 -5.31
C ILE A 191 -5.74 12.10 -4.37
N VAL A 192 -6.29 12.34 -3.17
CA VAL A 192 -5.68 13.23 -2.17
C VAL A 192 -4.30 12.72 -1.73
N ILE A 193 -4.11 11.42 -1.54
CA ILE A 193 -2.79 10.83 -1.26
C ILE A 193 -1.79 11.17 -2.37
N TYR A 194 -2.19 11.01 -3.63
CA TYR A 194 -1.33 11.30 -4.77
C TYR A 194 -0.98 12.80 -4.85
N ILE A 195 -1.96 13.68 -4.68
CA ILE A 195 -1.74 15.14 -4.67
C ILE A 195 -0.81 15.53 -3.53
N ALA A 196 -1.04 15.03 -2.31
CA ALA A 196 -0.19 15.29 -1.16
C ALA A 196 1.26 14.85 -1.42
N HIS A 197 1.45 13.65 -2.00
CA HIS A 197 2.78 13.20 -2.39
C HIS A 197 3.43 14.17 -3.39
N LYS A 198 2.72 14.58 -4.43
CA LYS A 198 3.26 15.45 -5.49
C LYS A 198 3.62 16.83 -4.95
N THR A 199 2.74 17.46 -4.17
CA THR A 199 2.96 18.82 -3.63
C THR A 199 4.04 18.88 -2.56
N LEU A 200 4.15 17.85 -1.72
CA LEU A 200 5.16 17.80 -0.66
C LEU A 200 6.52 17.22 -1.15
N SER A 201 6.57 16.69 -2.36
CA SER A 201 7.81 16.15 -2.93
C SER A 201 8.58 17.17 -3.79
N THR A 202 7.95 18.29 -4.09
CA THR A 202 8.59 19.45 -4.76
C THR A 202 9.40 20.24 -3.78
#